data_33384c89eafd55080e742924649c0f37
#
_entry.id   33384c89eafd55080e742924649c0f37
#
_cell.length_a   1.000
_cell.length_b   1.000
_cell.length_c   1.000
_cell.angle_alpha   90.00
_cell.angle_beta   90.00
_cell.angle_gamma   90.00
#
_symmetry.space_group_name_H-M   'P 1'
#
loop_
_entity.id
_entity.type
_entity.pdbx_description
1 polymer ?
#
loop_
_entity_poly.entity_id
_entity_poly.type
_entity_poly.pdbx_seq_one_letter_code
_entity_poly.pdbx_strand_id
1 'polypeptide(L)'
;MAKIGSFGDLVFSVSQNTVKTFDGMNWDFSADYATHDRHIKADLLEYMGPGIESISFSMVLSVFLGVNPLKEIKKLRKMVRKGYAERLVIGGKVYGSYKWVMQKGTVDFQRFDNKGNLWAAKIKVTLKEYPKR
;
A
#
# COMPACT_ATOMS: atom_id res chain seq x y z
N MET A 1 -21.17 8.61 -4.41
CA MET A 1 -20.00 7.73 -4.44
C MET A 1 -19.61 7.35 -3.03
N ALA A 2 -19.52 6.06 -2.77
CA ALA A 2 -19.16 5.58 -1.43
C ALA A 2 -17.65 5.56 -1.26
N LYS A 3 -17.15 6.30 -0.29
CA LYS A 3 -15.74 6.31 0.06
C LYS A 3 -15.47 5.22 1.09
N ILE A 4 -14.66 4.24 0.69
CA ILE A 4 -14.30 3.13 1.57
C ILE A 4 -13.17 3.52 2.50
N GLY A 5 -12.18 4.25 1.98
CA GLY A 5 -11.02 4.66 2.75
C GLY A 5 -10.15 5.61 1.96
N SER A 6 -9.01 5.94 2.54
CA SER A 6 -8.07 6.85 1.91
C SER A 6 -6.64 6.63 2.40
N PHE A 7 -5.70 7.03 1.57
CA PHE A 7 -4.30 7.15 1.92
C PHE A 7 -3.81 8.45 1.29
N GLY A 8 -3.80 9.53 2.08
CA GLY A 8 -3.49 10.84 1.54
C GLY A 8 -4.46 11.24 0.42
N ASP A 9 -3.92 11.51 -0.75
CA ASP A 9 -4.71 11.87 -1.94
C ASP A 9 -5.34 10.67 -2.63
N LEU A 10 -4.94 9.46 -2.27
CA LEU A 10 -5.51 8.25 -2.84
C LEU A 10 -6.80 7.90 -2.09
N VAL A 11 -7.91 7.90 -2.81
CA VAL A 11 -9.21 7.59 -2.23
C VAL A 11 -9.71 6.27 -2.78
N PHE A 12 -10.05 5.35 -1.87
CA PHE A 12 -10.67 4.09 -2.24
C PHE A 12 -12.18 4.27 -2.25
N SER A 13 -12.82 3.99 -3.37
CA SER A 13 -14.24 4.23 -3.52
C SER A 13 -14.89 3.19 -4.40
N VAL A 14 -16.17 2.91 -4.11
CA VAL A 14 -17.01 2.02 -4.90
C VAL A 14 -18.36 2.68 -5.08
N SER A 15 -18.83 2.73 -6.33
CA SER A 15 -20.15 3.23 -6.66
C SER A 15 -20.66 2.47 -7.88
N GLN A 16 -21.86 2.83 -8.36
CA GLN A 16 -22.41 2.22 -9.57
C GLN A 16 -21.48 2.37 -10.78
N ASN A 17 -20.80 3.50 -10.87
CA ASN A 17 -20.00 3.84 -12.06
C ASN A 17 -18.50 3.80 -11.82
N THR A 18 -18.06 3.67 -10.58
CA THR A 18 -16.64 3.73 -10.25
C THR A 18 -16.28 2.65 -9.24
N VAL A 19 -15.27 1.87 -9.58
CA VAL A 19 -14.67 0.92 -8.65
C VAL A 19 -13.19 1.24 -8.58
N LYS A 20 -12.75 1.80 -7.46
CA LYS A 20 -11.35 2.13 -7.22
C LYS A 20 -11.06 1.74 -5.78
N THR A 21 -10.68 0.48 -5.61
CA THR A 21 -10.38 -0.06 -4.29
C THR A 21 -9.29 -1.13 -4.40
N PHE A 22 -8.78 -1.50 -3.27
CA PHE A 22 -7.74 -2.52 -3.19
C PHE A 22 -8.32 -3.91 -3.38
N ASP A 23 -7.47 -4.82 -3.84
CA ASP A 23 -7.75 -6.23 -4.00
C ASP A 23 -6.62 -6.98 -3.32
N GLY A 24 -6.94 -7.74 -2.28
CA GLY A 24 -5.94 -8.49 -1.54
C GLY A 24 -4.94 -7.63 -0.77
N MET A 25 -5.34 -7.17 0.39
CA MET A 25 -4.45 -6.41 1.25
C MET A 25 -3.81 -7.33 2.29
N ASN A 26 -2.49 -7.23 2.42
CA ASN A 26 -1.72 -7.96 3.42
C ASN A 26 -1.04 -6.98 4.36
N TRP A 27 -1.03 -7.33 5.64
CA TRP A 27 -0.37 -6.53 6.66
C TRP A 27 0.67 -7.41 7.36
N ASP A 28 1.94 -7.06 7.20
CA ASP A 28 3.04 -7.78 7.81
C ASP A 28 3.56 -7.00 9.02
N PHE A 29 3.68 -7.67 10.12
CA PHE A 29 4.24 -7.09 11.32
C PHE A 29 5.14 -8.11 11.99
N SER A 30 6.20 -7.62 12.62
CA SER A 30 7.23 -8.46 13.20
C SER A 30 7.86 -7.77 14.40
N ALA A 31 8.67 -8.53 15.12
CA ALA A 31 9.49 -7.99 16.18
C ALA A 31 10.93 -8.44 15.95
N ASP A 32 11.87 -7.62 16.39
CA ASP A 32 13.27 -7.92 16.26
C ASP A 32 13.78 -8.60 17.52
N TYR A 33 14.51 -9.70 17.32
CA TYR A 33 15.11 -10.47 18.40
C TYR A 33 16.59 -10.67 18.11
N ALA A 34 17.40 -10.60 19.16
CA ALA A 34 18.80 -11.00 19.08
C ALA A 34 18.95 -12.40 19.67
N THR A 35 19.85 -13.17 19.09
CA THR A 35 20.16 -14.53 19.58
C THR A 35 21.49 -14.47 20.30
N HIS A 36 21.50 -14.97 21.54
CA HIS A 36 22.73 -15.05 22.34
C HIS A 36 23.16 -16.50 22.47
N ASP A 37 24.38 -16.78 22.04
CA ASP A 37 24.97 -18.13 22.16
C ASP A 37 25.35 -18.44 23.59
N ARG A 38 25.08 -19.68 23.99
CA ARG A 38 25.52 -20.20 25.29
C ARG A 38 26.31 -21.49 25.07
N HIS A 39 27.42 -21.61 25.74
CA HIS A 39 28.28 -22.79 25.59
C HIS A 39 27.64 -24.09 25.99
N ILE A 40 26.75 -24.08 26.96
CA ILE A 40 26.22 -25.30 27.58
C ILE A 40 24.73 -25.49 27.33
N LYS A 41 24.02 -24.41 26.95
CA LYS A 41 22.56 -24.43 26.81
C LYS A 41 22.15 -23.95 25.43
N ALA A 42 20.86 -24.15 25.09
CA ALA A 42 20.30 -23.64 23.86
C ALA A 42 20.41 -22.11 23.78
N ASP A 43 20.40 -21.60 22.56
CA ASP A 43 20.46 -20.16 22.32
C ASP A 43 19.31 -19.44 23.02
N LEU A 44 19.60 -18.24 23.48
CA LEU A 44 18.65 -17.39 24.17
C LEU A 44 18.20 -16.27 23.25
N LEU A 45 16.88 -16.10 23.09
CA LEU A 45 16.31 -14.98 22.34
C LEU A 45 16.11 -13.78 23.27
N GLU A 46 16.47 -12.62 22.78
CA GLU A 46 16.27 -11.37 23.49
C GLU A 46 15.45 -10.43 22.61
N TYR A 47 14.35 -9.92 23.14
CA TYR A 47 13.49 -8.98 22.43
C TYR A 47 14.18 -7.64 22.27
N MET A 48 14.32 -7.20 21.02
CA MET A 48 15.00 -5.94 20.68
C MET A 48 14.05 -4.82 20.28
N GLY A 49 12.77 -5.10 20.24
CA GLY A 49 11.76 -4.10 19.90
C GLY A 49 10.93 -4.51 18.70
N PRO A 50 9.92 -3.70 18.37
CA PRO A 50 9.08 -3.99 17.20
C PRO A 50 9.85 -3.73 15.90
N GLY A 51 9.62 -4.61 14.92
CA GLY A 51 10.11 -4.38 13.57
C GLY A 51 9.26 -3.36 12.84
N ILE A 52 9.73 -2.94 11.67
CA ILE A 52 8.96 -2.03 10.82
C ILE A 52 7.84 -2.81 10.16
N GLU A 53 6.63 -2.30 10.27
CA GLU A 53 5.46 -2.93 9.68
C GLU A 53 5.31 -2.53 8.22
N SER A 54 4.69 -3.39 7.43
CA SER A 54 4.40 -3.10 6.04
C SER A 54 3.00 -3.57 5.67
N ILE A 55 2.38 -2.85 4.75
CA ILE A 55 1.10 -3.22 4.16
C ILE A 55 1.30 -3.25 2.66
N SER A 56 0.81 -4.29 2.01
CA SER A 56 0.82 -4.35 0.55
C SER A 56 -0.59 -4.65 0.05
N PHE A 57 -0.94 -4.07 -1.07
CA PHE A 57 -2.22 -4.30 -1.72
C PHE A 57 -2.09 -4.10 -3.21
N SER A 58 -3.09 -4.63 -3.93
CA SER A 58 -3.18 -4.46 -5.36
C SER A 58 -4.45 -3.71 -5.71
N MET A 59 -4.42 -2.98 -6.81
CA MET A 59 -5.60 -2.30 -7.34
C MET A 59 -5.69 -2.55 -8.84
N VAL A 60 -6.89 -2.78 -9.32
CA VAL A 60 -7.15 -2.84 -10.75
C VAL A 60 -7.70 -1.50 -11.17
N LEU A 61 -7.02 -0.85 -12.10
CA LEU A 61 -7.42 0.44 -12.64
C LEU A 61 -7.88 0.23 -14.07
N SER A 62 -9.15 0.53 -14.34
CA SER A 62 -9.73 0.26 -15.65
C SER A 62 -10.74 1.33 -16.02
N VAL A 63 -10.75 1.68 -17.30
CA VAL A 63 -11.77 2.58 -17.86
C VAL A 63 -13.16 2.01 -17.64
N PHE A 64 -13.28 0.67 -17.70
CA PHE A 64 -14.56 -0.02 -17.50
C PHE A 64 -15.05 0.11 -16.06
N LEU A 65 -14.15 0.42 -15.13
CA LEU A 65 -14.49 0.64 -13.73
C LEU A 65 -14.64 2.12 -13.37
N GLY A 66 -14.71 2.98 -14.39
CA GLY A 66 -14.90 4.41 -14.20
C GLY A 66 -13.66 5.16 -13.72
N VAL A 67 -12.49 4.61 -13.99
CA VAL A 67 -11.21 5.17 -13.53
C VAL A 67 -10.36 5.52 -14.75
N ASN A 68 -9.58 6.60 -14.65
CA ASN A 68 -8.55 6.90 -15.64
C ASN A 68 -7.24 6.28 -15.14
N PRO A 69 -6.81 5.13 -15.70
CA PRO A 69 -5.66 4.40 -15.16
C PRO A 69 -4.39 5.22 -15.15
N LEU A 70 -4.07 5.91 -16.24
CA LEU A 70 -2.83 6.66 -16.34
C LEU A 70 -2.76 7.78 -15.31
N LYS A 71 -3.86 8.48 -15.09
CA LYS A 71 -3.93 9.56 -14.10
C LYS A 71 -3.67 9.04 -12.70
N GLU A 72 -4.27 7.91 -12.35
CA GLU A 72 -4.08 7.31 -11.03
C GLU A 72 -2.65 6.80 -10.85
N ILE A 73 -2.08 6.19 -11.90
CA ILE A 73 -0.69 5.72 -11.87
C ILE A 73 0.27 6.89 -11.64
N LYS A 74 0.07 8.00 -12.32
CA LYS A 74 0.92 9.18 -12.14
C LYS A 74 0.80 9.76 -10.74
N LYS A 75 -0.40 9.75 -10.17
CA LYS A 75 -0.63 10.20 -8.79
C LYS A 75 0.12 9.32 -7.80
N LEU A 76 0.02 8.00 -7.95
CA LEU A 76 0.71 7.06 -7.08
C LEU A 76 2.22 7.15 -7.21
N ARG A 77 2.71 7.30 -8.46
CA ARG A 77 4.14 7.48 -8.70
C ARG A 77 4.66 8.73 -8.01
N LYS A 78 3.91 9.81 -8.05
CA LYS A 78 4.27 11.06 -7.37
C LYS A 78 4.37 10.85 -5.85
N MET A 79 3.43 10.11 -5.27
CA MET A 79 3.44 9.82 -3.84
C MET A 79 4.68 9.03 -3.43
N VAL A 80 5.09 8.07 -4.25
CA VAL A 80 6.32 7.29 -3.99
C VAL A 80 7.55 8.19 -4.09
N ARG A 81 7.64 8.99 -5.14
CA ARG A 81 8.82 9.81 -5.39
C ARG A 81 8.97 10.96 -4.41
N LYS A 82 7.88 11.51 -3.92
CA LYS A 82 7.91 12.61 -2.96
C LYS A 82 8.06 12.13 -1.52
N GLY A 83 7.77 10.87 -1.26
CA GLY A 83 7.92 10.31 0.08
C GLY A 83 6.93 10.87 1.10
N TYR A 84 5.71 11.17 0.67
CA TYR A 84 4.69 11.67 1.58
C TYR A 84 4.31 10.62 2.61
N ALA A 85 4.31 11.00 3.87
CA ALA A 85 3.83 10.15 4.96
C ALA A 85 2.38 10.50 5.24
N GLU A 86 1.51 9.50 5.15
CA GLU A 86 0.07 9.69 5.30
C GLU A 86 -0.53 8.57 6.15
N ARG A 87 -1.70 8.84 6.71
CA ARG A 87 -2.42 7.83 7.46
C ARG A 87 -3.26 6.98 6.52
N LEU A 88 -3.30 5.67 6.79
CA LEU A 88 -4.18 4.77 6.07
C LEU A 88 -5.48 4.65 6.84
N VAL A 89 -6.57 5.03 6.21
CA VAL A 89 -7.91 5.00 6.81
C VAL A 89 -8.81 4.10 5.97
N ILE A 90 -9.40 3.10 6.59
CA ILE A 90 -10.34 2.21 5.93
C ILE A 90 -11.53 2.00 6.86
N GLY A 91 -12.73 2.23 6.32
CA GLY A 91 -13.95 2.09 7.12
C GLY A 91 -14.03 3.05 8.29
N GLY A 92 -13.41 4.24 8.16
CA GLY A 92 -13.37 5.23 9.22
C GLY A 92 -12.38 4.91 10.34
N LYS A 93 -11.57 3.87 10.17
CA LYS A 93 -10.58 3.45 11.17
C LYS A 93 -9.19 3.65 10.65
N VAL A 94 -8.30 4.18 11.50
CA VAL A 94 -6.90 4.38 11.17
C VAL A 94 -6.15 3.06 11.38
N TYR A 95 -5.39 2.66 10.36
CA TYR A 95 -4.61 1.43 10.41
C TYR A 95 -3.16 1.75 10.76
N GLY A 96 -2.64 1.06 11.76
CA GLY A 96 -1.28 1.25 12.25
C GLY A 96 -1.15 2.38 13.26
N SER A 97 -0.04 2.36 13.99
CA SER A 97 0.23 3.36 15.05
C SER A 97 0.83 4.64 14.50
N TYR A 98 1.46 4.56 13.34
CA TYR A 98 2.15 5.68 12.71
C TYR A 98 1.63 5.91 11.31
N LYS A 99 2.09 6.99 10.70
CA LYS A 99 1.83 7.22 9.28
C LYS A 99 2.62 6.21 8.44
N TRP A 100 2.19 6.06 7.21
CA TRP A 100 2.82 5.14 6.26
C TRP A 100 3.40 5.94 5.10
N VAL A 101 4.48 5.43 4.52
CA VAL A 101 5.02 5.97 3.26
C VAL A 101 4.83 4.91 2.19
N MET A 102 4.51 5.34 0.99
CA MET A 102 4.42 4.45 -0.15
C MET A 102 5.84 4.21 -0.66
N GLN A 103 6.39 3.05 -0.32
CA GLN A 103 7.77 2.72 -0.63
C GLN A 103 7.96 2.27 -2.07
N LYS A 104 7.01 1.52 -2.61
CA LYS A 104 7.16 0.89 -3.91
C LYS A 104 5.81 0.73 -4.58
N GLY A 105 5.78 1.00 -5.88
CA GLY A 105 4.64 0.69 -6.72
C GLY A 105 5.11 -0.05 -7.95
N THR A 106 4.40 -1.09 -8.32
CA THR A 106 4.68 -1.87 -9.52
C THR A 106 3.43 -1.88 -10.38
N VAL A 107 3.56 -1.49 -11.63
CA VAL A 107 2.43 -1.40 -12.56
C VAL A 107 2.56 -2.50 -13.61
N ASP A 108 1.48 -3.26 -13.78
CA ASP A 108 1.35 -4.23 -14.84
C ASP A 108 0.34 -3.69 -15.84
N PHE A 109 0.82 -3.27 -17.02
CA PHE A 109 -0.03 -2.72 -18.06
C PHE A 109 -0.71 -3.87 -18.78
N GLN A 110 -2.03 -3.92 -18.69
CA GLN A 110 -2.80 -5.06 -19.19
C GLN A 110 -3.41 -4.83 -20.57
N ARG A 111 -3.85 -3.61 -20.86
CA ARG A 111 -4.54 -3.35 -22.11
C ARG A 111 -4.41 -1.89 -22.54
N PHE A 112 -4.09 -1.73 -23.82
CA PHE A 112 -4.08 -0.43 -24.50
C PHE A 112 -5.09 -0.49 -25.64
N ASP A 113 -5.58 0.69 -26.06
CA ASP A 113 -6.44 0.78 -27.26
C ASP A 113 -5.56 0.91 -28.53
N ASN A 114 -6.21 1.06 -29.66
CA ASN A 114 -5.51 1.16 -30.95
C ASN A 114 -4.65 2.43 -31.08
N LYS A 115 -4.88 3.40 -30.24
CA LYS A 115 -4.18 4.69 -30.29
C LYS A 115 -3.15 4.84 -29.17
N GLY A 116 -2.92 3.77 -28.39
CA GLY A 116 -1.97 3.79 -27.31
C GLY A 116 -2.49 4.32 -25.99
N ASN A 117 -3.80 4.53 -25.87
CA ASN A 117 -4.39 4.94 -24.61
C ASN A 117 -4.51 3.74 -23.67
N LEU A 118 -4.11 3.94 -22.42
CA LEU A 118 -4.16 2.87 -21.43
C LEU A 118 -5.59 2.63 -20.96
N TRP A 119 -6.08 1.41 -21.13
CA TRP A 119 -7.42 1.02 -20.73
C TRP A 119 -7.47 0.30 -19.40
N ALA A 120 -6.49 -0.54 -19.12
CA ALA A 120 -6.48 -1.33 -17.90
C ALA A 120 -5.07 -1.58 -17.43
N ALA A 121 -4.88 -1.52 -16.13
CA ALA A 121 -3.62 -1.81 -15.48
C ALA A 121 -3.89 -2.36 -14.09
N LYS A 122 -2.96 -3.17 -13.60
CA LYS A 122 -2.96 -3.62 -12.22
C LYS A 122 -1.75 -3.02 -11.53
N ILE A 123 -1.96 -2.40 -10.40
CA ILE A 123 -0.86 -1.82 -9.64
C ILE A 123 -0.75 -2.51 -8.28
N LYS A 124 0.47 -2.85 -7.90
CA LYS A 124 0.77 -3.37 -6.58
C LYS A 124 1.56 -2.32 -5.82
N VAL A 125 1.10 -2.04 -4.61
CA VAL A 125 1.68 -0.98 -3.78
C VAL A 125 2.14 -1.56 -2.47
N THR A 126 3.31 -1.12 -2.01
CA THR A 126 3.85 -1.49 -0.70
C THR A 126 4.01 -0.23 0.14
N LEU A 127 3.38 -0.25 1.30
CA LEU A 127 3.49 0.81 2.30
C LEU A 127 4.41 0.35 3.41
N LYS A 128 5.24 1.25 3.91
CA LYS A 128 6.09 1.00 5.07
C LYS A 128 5.72 1.98 6.17
N GLU A 129 5.76 1.49 7.39
CA GLU A 129 5.55 2.32 8.56
C GLU A 129 6.63 3.40 8.64
N TYR A 130 6.21 4.62 8.94
CA TYR A 130 7.14 5.74 9.07
C TYR A 130 7.03 6.32 10.48
N PRO A 131 7.80 5.77 11.43
CA PRO A 131 7.71 6.17 12.84
C PRO A 131 8.43 7.49 13.08
N LYS A 132 7.85 8.57 12.59
CA LYS A 132 8.39 9.90 12.77
C LYS A 132 7.91 10.46 14.10
N ARG A 133 8.85 10.93 14.87
CA ARG A 133 8.58 11.58 16.14
C ARG A 133 8.29 13.06 15.99
#